data_d65d35f0b22919fba6bdb22a3c8bbacd
#
_entry.id   d65d35f0b22919fba6bdb22a3c8bbacd
#
_cell.length_a   1.000
_cell.length_b   1.000
_cell.length_c   1.000
_cell.angle_alpha   90.00
_cell.angle_beta   90.00
_cell.angle_gamma   90.00
#
_symmetry.space_group_name_H-M   'P 1'
#
loop_
_entity.id
_entity.type
_entity.pdbx_description
1 polymer ?
#
loop_
_entity_poly.entity_id
_entity_poly.type
_entity_poly.pdbx_seq_one_letter_code
_entity_poly.pdbx_strand_id
1 'polypeptide(L)'
;CANMFNELDQASNMPPEFQTKKYFDQLKTYSDLKSKDKPQTFLLIEPGVPKAARTLSLLRERFIKDGFSISSPCPHEANCPMNGFKSYTGSKHKWCNFAFETDDAPEKLKKLSTAAKLPKDRATLSYICATKNSQQQSDVKFQNKEQSFVLLRIVSDPFKLPQNKIGFYACSEHGLTLIKTTFEKGKMFSSGVLIKVCFTDLKTKTPDFQIDEKS
;
A
#
# COMPACT_ATOMS: atom_id res chain seq x y z
N CYS A 1 11.75 -5.42 9.11
CA CYS A 1 12.54 -4.16 9.04
C CYS A 1 11.61 -2.98 9.23
N ALA A 2 11.99 -2.02 10.04
CA ALA A 2 11.24 -0.78 10.23
C ALA A 2 12.19 0.41 10.19
N ASN A 3 11.85 1.46 9.41
CA ASN A 3 12.59 2.72 9.24
C ASN A 3 14.08 2.53 8.91
N MET A 4 14.43 1.44 8.24
CA MET A 4 15.84 1.12 7.95
C MET A 4 16.29 1.70 6.62
N PHE A 5 15.47 1.54 5.59
CA PHE A 5 15.86 1.96 4.23
C PHE A 5 15.84 3.47 4.08
N ASN A 6 14.90 4.15 4.76
CA ASN A 6 14.86 5.61 4.78
C ASN A 6 16.16 6.21 5.35
N GLU A 7 16.70 5.64 6.44
CA GLU A 7 17.96 6.09 7.04
C GLU A 7 19.16 5.78 6.13
N LEU A 8 19.21 4.58 5.54
CA LEU A 8 20.26 4.20 4.61
C LEU A 8 20.25 5.05 3.34
N ASP A 9 19.07 5.41 2.85
CA ASP A 9 18.89 6.26 1.66
C ASP A 9 19.35 7.70 1.89
N GLN A 10 19.29 8.20 3.13
CA GLN A 10 19.79 9.53 3.48
C GLN A 10 21.33 9.59 3.44
N ALA A 11 21.99 8.48 3.72
CA ALA A 11 23.45 8.37 3.72
C ALA A 11 24.05 8.10 2.34
N SER A 12 23.23 7.95 1.29
CA SER A 12 23.69 7.54 -0.02
C SER A 12 23.21 8.46 -1.13
N ASN A 13 24.13 8.77 -2.07
CA ASN A 13 23.84 9.52 -3.30
C ASN A 13 23.46 8.61 -4.49
N MET A 14 23.29 7.29 -4.25
CA MET A 14 22.94 6.35 -5.32
C MET A 14 21.47 6.47 -5.72
N PRO A 15 21.13 6.27 -7.00
CA PRO A 15 19.74 6.20 -7.44
C PRO A 15 18.98 5.08 -6.71
N PRO A 16 17.69 5.29 -6.35
CA PRO A 16 16.90 4.32 -5.59
C PRO A 16 16.84 2.92 -6.22
N GLU A 17 16.89 2.83 -7.54
CA GLU A 17 16.87 1.58 -8.30
C GLU A 17 18.09 0.68 -7.99
N PHE A 18 19.27 1.28 -7.88
CA PHE A 18 20.51 0.56 -7.53
C PHE A 18 20.56 0.20 -6.05
N GLN A 19 20.18 1.13 -5.19
CA GLN A 19 20.12 0.89 -3.75
C GLN A 19 19.14 -0.25 -3.42
N THR A 20 17.98 -0.25 -4.05
CA THR A 20 16.95 -1.26 -3.84
C THR A 20 17.42 -2.66 -4.25
N LYS A 21 18.26 -2.78 -5.30
CA LYS A 21 18.88 -4.06 -5.63
C LYS A 21 19.73 -4.57 -4.46
N LYS A 22 20.61 -3.72 -3.94
CA LYS A 22 21.48 -4.07 -2.82
C LYS A 22 20.66 -4.47 -1.57
N TYR A 23 19.60 -3.72 -1.25
CA TYR A 23 18.74 -4.04 -0.11
C TYR A 23 18.04 -5.39 -0.28
N PHE A 24 17.53 -5.67 -1.48
CA PHE A 24 16.88 -6.93 -1.78
C PHE A 24 17.86 -8.11 -1.64
N ASP A 25 19.06 -7.99 -2.18
CA ASP A 25 20.09 -9.03 -2.08
C ASP A 25 20.49 -9.29 -0.62
N GLN A 26 20.61 -8.24 0.21
CA GLN A 26 20.84 -8.38 1.65
C GLN A 26 19.68 -9.08 2.36
N LEU A 27 18.42 -8.71 2.07
CA LEU A 27 17.25 -9.37 2.65
C LEU A 27 17.22 -10.85 2.30
N LYS A 28 17.54 -11.22 1.07
CA LYS A 28 17.64 -12.61 0.64
C LYS A 28 18.71 -13.38 1.44
N THR A 29 19.87 -12.79 1.63
CA THR A 29 20.94 -13.43 2.41
C THR A 29 20.47 -13.81 3.81
N TYR A 30 19.69 -12.96 4.47
CA TYR A 30 19.11 -13.27 5.79
C TYR A 30 18.06 -14.40 5.74
N SER A 31 17.32 -14.53 4.65
CA SER A 31 16.31 -15.58 4.51
C SER A 31 16.93 -16.93 4.16
N ASP A 32 17.93 -16.96 3.29
CA ASP A 32 18.57 -18.19 2.80
C ASP A 32 19.36 -18.91 3.90
N LEU A 33 19.80 -18.16 4.94
CA LEU A 33 20.50 -18.74 6.08
C LEU A 33 19.63 -19.63 6.98
N LYS A 34 18.30 -19.59 6.87
CA LYS A 34 17.40 -20.23 7.86
C LYS A 34 16.58 -21.41 7.39
N SER A 35 16.59 -21.80 6.18
CA SER A 35 16.00 -23.02 5.56
C SER A 35 15.12 -22.72 4.33
N LYS A 36 15.45 -23.42 3.24
CA LYS A 36 14.74 -23.32 1.96
C LYS A 36 13.32 -23.92 2.00
N ASP A 37 13.02 -24.69 3.03
CA ASP A 37 11.78 -25.48 3.12
C ASP A 37 10.69 -24.83 4.00
N LYS A 38 10.97 -23.66 4.60
CA LYS A 38 10.00 -22.95 5.44
C LYS A 38 9.43 -21.74 4.74
N PRO A 39 8.17 -21.38 5.04
CA PRO A 39 7.60 -20.13 4.55
C PRO A 39 8.48 -18.95 4.94
N GLN A 40 8.76 -18.09 3.99
CA GLN A 40 9.52 -16.85 4.22
C GLN A 40 8.57 -15.68 4.19
N THR A 41 8.66 -14.80 5.19
CA THR A 41 7.84 -13.57 5.26
C THR A 41 8.73 -12.38 5.57
N PHE A 42 8.60 -11.35 4.76
CA PHE A 42 9.23 -10.06 4.98
C PHE A 42 8.17 -9.01 5.27
N LEU A 43 8.26 -8.38 6.43
CA LEU A 43 7.49 -7.18 6.77
C LEU A 43 8.44 -5.99 6.78
N LEU A 44 8.23 -5.07 5.84
CA LEU A 44 8.98 -3.82 5.70
C LEU A 44 8.06 -2.66 6.02
N ILE A 45 8.46 -1.79 6.94
CA ILE A 45 7.69 -0.62 7.39
C ILE A 45 8.61 0.59 7.30
N GLU A 46 8.16 1.63 6.61
CA GLU A 46 8.90 2.86 6.40
C GLU A 46 8.01 4.08 6.63
N PRO A 47 8.59 5.28 6.85
CA PRO A 47 7.80 6.50 6.92
C PRO A 47 6.94 6.71 5.67
N GLY A 48 5.75 7.28 5.85
CA GLY A 48 4.80 7.56 4.75
C GLY A 48 5.21 8.74 3.86
N VAL A 49 6.49 8.83 3.47
CA VAL A 49 7.05 9.90 2.64
C VAL A 49 7.39 9.41 1.24
N PRO A 50 7.39 10.29 0.21
CA PRO A 50 7.56 9.87 -1.19
C PRO A 50 8.81 9.01 -1.45
N LYS A 51 9.95 9.38 -0.89
CA LYS A 51 11.23 8.68 -1.10
C LYS A 51 11.18 7.26 -0.53
N ALA A 52 10.72 7.10 0.71
CA ALA A 52 10.61 5.79 1.36
C ALA A 52 9.57 4.88 0.66
N ALA A 53 8.41 5.44 0.29
CA ALA A 53 7.41 4.72 -0.48
C ALA A 53 7.93 4.30 -1.87
N ARG A 54 8.80 5.11 -2.49
CA ARG A 54 9.48 4.75 -3.75
C ARG A 54 10.37 3.52 -3.56
N THR A 55 11.19 3.51 -2.53
CA THR A 55 12.06 2.36 -2.20
C THR A 55 11.23 1.10 -1.97
N LEU A 56 10.14 1.20 -1.20
CA LEU A 56 9.24 0.07 -0.98
C LEU A 56 8.55 -0.41 -2.27
N SER A 57 8.14 0.51 -3.16
CA SER A 57 7.55 0.13 -4.45
C SER A 57 8.52 -0.66 -5.33
N LEU A 58 9.79 -0.26 -5.35
CA LEU A 58 10.85 -0.98 -6.07
C LEU A 58 11.16 -2.34 -5.44
N LEU A 59 11.17 -2.43 -4.11
CA LEU A 59 11.32 -3.70 -3.39
C LEU A 59 10.14 -4.64 -3.68
N ARG A 60 8.91 -4.12 -3.69
CA ARG A 60 7.72 -4.87 -4.08
C ARG A 60 7.89 -5.54 -5.45
N GLU A 61 8.32 -4.79 -6.45
CA GLU A 61 8.55 -5.34 -7.80
C GLU A 61 9.60 -6.45 -7.79
N ARG A 62 10.66 -6.31 -6.99
CA ARG A 62 11.70 -7.34 -6.86
C ARG A 62 11.18 -8.58 -6.16
N PHE A 63 10.41 -8.43 -5.09
CA PHE A 63 9.78 -9.55 -4.40
C PHE A 63 8.89 -10.35 -5.35
N ILE A 64 8.03 -9.68 -6.12
CA ILE A 64 7.17 -10.34 -7.10
C ILE A 64 8.00 -11.08 -8.17
N LYS A 65 9.04 -10.44 -8.72
CA LYS A 65 9.95 -11.06 -9.70
C LYS A 65 10.69 -12.27 -9.15
N ASP A 66 10.95 -12.32 -7.84
CA ASP A 66 11.61 -13.44 -7.15
C ASP A 66 10.61 -14.53 -6.68
N GLY A 67 9.34 -14.40 -7.04
CA GLY A 67 8.28 -15.36 -6.73
C GLY A 67 7.67 -15.23 -5.34
N PHE A 68 7.78 -14.07 -4.71
CA PHE A 68 7.01 -13.76 -3.51
C PHE A 68 5.64 -13.19 -3.90
N SER A 69 4.62 -13.54 -3.13
CA SER A 69 3.31 -12.88 -3.18
C SER A 69 3.25 -11.73 -2.19
N ILE A 70 2.59 -10.65 -2.58
CA ILE A 70 2.37 -9.51 -1.69
C ILE A 70 1.06 -9.71 -0.93
N SER A 71 1.18 -10.14 0.33
CA SER A 71 0.01 -10.40 1.18
C SER A 71 -0.66 -9.12 1.70
N SER A 72 0.10 -8.01 1.81
CA SER A 72 -0.42 -6.69 2.22
C SER A 72 0.59 -5.59 1.86
N PRO A 73 0.17 -4.35 1.62
CA PRO A 73 -1.18 -3.82 1.56
C PRO A 73 -1.86 -4.01 0.21
N CYS A 74 -1.08 -4.42 -0.82
CA CYS A 74 -1.56 -4.45 -2.20
C CYS A 74 -2.61 -5.54 -2.40
N PRO A 75 -3.78 -5.21 -2.97
CA PRO A 75 -4.78 -6.20 -3.33
C PRO A 75 -4.46 -6.92 -4.66
N HIS A 76 -3.35 -6.59 -5.31
CA HIS A 76 -2.94 -7.09 -6.62
C HIS A 76 -1.41 -7.09 -6.77
N GLU A 77 -0.92 -7.81 -7.77
CA GLU A 77 0.50 -7.87 -8.15
C GLU A 77 0.84 -7.09 -9.43
N ALA A 78 -0.15 -6.47 -10.06
CA ALA A 78 0.04 -5.56 -11.20
C ALA A 78 0.91 -4.35 -10.85
N ASN A 79 1.29 -3.54 -11.83
CA ASN A 79 2.11 -2.35 -11.65
C ASN A 79 1.52 -1.40 -10.60
N CYS A 80 2.39 -0.87 -9.73
CA CYS A 80 1.97 0.05 -8.68
C CYS A 80 1.63 1.43 -9.27
N PRO A 81 0.37 1.93 -9.15
CA PRO A 81 0.00 3.24 -9.65
C PRO A 81 0.51 4.39 -8.76
N MET A 82 1.01 4.07 -7.56
CA MET A 82 1.47 5.02 -6.55
C MET A 82 2.92 4.75 -6.16
N ASN A 83 3.78 4.66 -7.17
CA ASN A 83 5.16 4.23 -7.03
C ASN A 83 6.14 5.31 -6.54
N GLY A 84 5.65 6.49 -6.12
CA GLY A 84 6.49 7.60 -5.65
C GLY A 84 7.16 8.43 -6.75
N PHE A 85 6.92 8.12 -8.02
CA PHE A 85 7.40 8.95 -9.14
C PHE A 85 6.41 10.02 -9.54
N LYS A 86 6.94 11.08 -10.14
CA LYS A 86 6.13 12.02 -10.91
C LYS A 86 5.81 11.42 -12.28
N SER A 87 4.56 11.50 -12.68
CA SER A 87 4.14 11.05 -14.02
C SER A 87 4.74 11.90 -15.14
N TYR A 88 4.97 13.20 -14.86
CA TYR A 88 5.62 14.17 -15.75
C TYR A 88 6.17 15.35 -14.94
N THR A 89 7.01 16.17 -15.56
CA THR A 89 7.55 17.39 -14.95
C THR A 89 6.40 18.34 -14.58
N GLY A 90 6.32 18.73 -13.30
CA GLY A 90 5.22 19.56 -12.78
C GLY A 90 4.07 18.78 -12.12
N SER A 91 3.94 17.46 -12.35
CA SER A 91 2.96 16.65 -11.62
C SER A 91 3.36 16.50 -10.15
N LYS A 92 2.34 16.27 -9.28
CA LYS A 92 2.58 15.91 -7.88
C LYS A 92 3.02 14.45 -7.81
N HIS A 93 3.90 14.13 -6.85
CA HIS A 93 4.20 12.75 -6.52
C HIS A 93 2.94 12.04 -6.04
N LYS A 94 2.72 10.82 -6.53
CA LYS A 94 1.72 9.90 -5.97
C LYS A 94 2.47 8.75 -5.33
N TRP A 95 2.31 8.58 -4.03
CA TRP A 95 2.98 7.51 -3.28
C TRP A 95 2.01 6.81 -2.36
N CYS A 96 2.23 5.52 -2.17
CA CYS A 96 1.43 4.69 -1.31
C CYS A 96 1.80 4.94 0.15
N ASN A 97 0.85 5.45 0.93
CA ASN A 97 0.99 5.60 2.37
C ASN A 97 -0.37 5.41 3.04
N PHE A 98 -0.35 5.11 4.32
CA PHE A 98 -1.53 4.92 5.15
C PHE A 98 -1.43 5.83 6.35
N ALA A 99 -2.51 6.58 6.61
CA ALA A 99 -2.62 7.48 7.74
C ALA A 99 -3.50 6.85 8.82
N PHE A 100 -3.13 7.03 10.07
CA PHE A 100 -3.88 6.56 11.23
C PHE A 100 -3.78 7.55 12.37
N GLU A 101 -4.81 7.60 13.19
CA GLU A 101 -4.85 8.43 14.40
C GLU A 101 -3.89 7.87 15.44
N THR A 102 -3.36 8.75 16.28
CA THR A 102 -2.39 8.37 17.33
C THR A 102 -3.01 8.37 18.72
N ASP A 103 -4.34 8.41 18.81
CA ASP A 103 -5.07 8.45 20.07
C ASP A 103 -4.76 7.27 20.99
N ASP A 104 -4.53 6.09 20.41
CA ASP A 104 -4.17 4.87 21.14
C ASP A 104 -2.67 4.75 21.46
N ALA A 105 -1.87 5.77 21.15
CA ALA A 105 -0.44 5.74 21.46
C ALA A 105 -0.22 5.71 22.98
N PRO A 106 0.79 4.95 23.47
CA PRO A 106 1.11 4.91 24.90
C PRO A 106 1.34 6.31 25.48
N GLU A 107 0.77 6.58 26.66
CA GLU A 107 0.87 7.87 27.35
C GLU A 107 2.32 8.39 27.48
N LYS A 108 3.27 7.47 27.73
CA LYS A 108 4.69 7.81 27.80
C LYS A 108 5.19 8.41 26.47
N LEU A 109 4.76 7.85 25.34
CA LEU A 109 5.13 8.34 24.01
C LEU A 109 4.50 9.71 23.73
N LYS A 110 3.21 9.90 24.08
CA LYS A 110 2.53 11.21 23.96
C LYS A 110 3.25 12.29 24.77
N LYS A 111 3.61 12.00 26.03
CA LYS A 111 4.35 12.93 26.89
C LYS A 111 5.72 13.29 26.32
N LEU A 112 6.47 12.31 25.81
CA LEU A 112 7.76 12.56 25.14
C LEU A 112 7.60 13.41 23.89
N SER A 113 6.59 13.13 23.07
CA SER A 113 6.29 13.89 21.86
C SER A 113 5.95 15.35 22.18
N THR A 114 5.14 15.58 23.20
CA THR A 114 4.81 16.92 23.69
C THR A 114 6.03 17.65 24.23
N ALA A 115 6.85 16.98 25.06
CA ALA A 115 8.07 17.56 25.61
C ALA A 115 9.10 17.93 24.52
N ALA A 116 9.15 17.12 23.45
CA ALA A 116 9.98 17.39 22.27
C ALA A 116 9.38 18.46 21.35
N LYS A 117 8.22 19.01 21.66
CA LYS A 117 7.45 19.95 20.81
C LYS A 117 7.13 19.39 19.41
N LEU A 118 6.89 18.09 19.32
CA LEU A 118 6.55 17.34 18.13
C LEU A 118 5.24 16.52 18.31
N PRO A 119 4.17 17.13 18.87
CA PRO A 119 2.90 16.40 19.00
C PRO A 119 2.38 16.04 17.60
N LYS A 120 1.86 14.83 17.48
CA LYS A 120 1.25 14.33 16.24
C LYS A 120 -0.08 13.70 16.59
N ASP A 121 -1.14 14.24 16.03
CA ASP A 121 -2.48 13.65 16.12
C ASP A 121 -2.62 12.49 15.12
N ARG A 122 -1.86 12.53 14.03
CA ARG A 122 -1.85 11.49 12.99
C ARG A 122 -0.44 11.09 12.61
N ALA A 123 -0.25 9.81 12.36
CA ALA A 123 0.97 9.26 11.80
C ALA A 123 0.72 8.65 10.42
N THR A 124 1.76 8.61 9.58
CA THR A 124 1.72 7.99 8.27
C THR A 124 2.85 6.98 8.12
N LEU A 125 2.54 5.86 7.51
CA LEU A 125 3.52 4.85 7.16
C LEU A 125 3.26 4.30 5.75
N SER A 126 4.32 3.74 5.17
CA SER A 126 4.28 2.88 3.99
C SER A 126 4.78 1.51 4.40
N TYR A 127 4.20 0.43 3.90
CA TYR A 127 4.65 -0.91 4.28
C TYR A 127 4.40 -1.94 3.18
N ILE A 128 5.12 -3.05 3.27
CA ILE A 128 4.93 -4.24 2.43
C ILE A 128 5.08 -5.47 3.32
N CYS A 129 4.17 -6.41 3.16
CA CYS A 129 4.31 -7.77 3.64
C CYS A 129 4.39 -8.70 2.43
N ALA A 130 5.57 -9.31 2.23
CA ALA A 130 5.83 -10.24 1.14
C ALA A 130 6.05 -11.65 1.70
N THR A 131 5.39 -12.65 1.14
CA THR A 131 5.46 -14.05 1.59
C THR A 131 5.84 -14.98 0.43
N LYS A 132 6.66 -15.98 0.72
CA LYS A 132 7.00 -17.07 -0.20
C LYS A 132 6.81 -18.38 0.52
N ASN A 133 5.88 -19.19 0.03
CA ASN A 133 5.63 -20.53 0.55
C ASN A 133 6.39 -21.56 -0.28
N SER A 134 7.10 -22.47 0.38
CA SER A 134 7.84 -23.55 -0.29
C SER A 134 6.96 -24.59 -1.00
N GLN A 135 5.65 -24.60 -0.73
CA GLN A 135 4.73 -25.64 -1.20
C GLN A 135 3.50 -25.16 -1.99
N GLN A 136 3.38 -23.87 -2.32
CA GLN A 136 2.22 -23.39 -3.07
C GLN A 136 2.60 -22.57 -4.31
N GLN A 137 2.98 -23.27 -5.37
CA GLN A 137 2.55 -22.93 -6.72
C GLN A 137 1.16 -23.53 -7.00
N SER A 138 0.24 -23.41 -6.13
CA SER A 138 -1.15 -23.80 -6.41
C SER A 138 -2.03 -22.55 -6.30
N ASP A 139 -2.28 -21.96 -7.44
CA ASP A 139 -3.54 -21.42 -7.92
C ASP A 139 -4.63 -21.15 -6.86
N VAL A 140 -4.42 -20.19 -5.99
CA VAL A 140 -5.57 -19.46 -5.48
C VAL A 140 -5.87 -18.33 -6.47
N LYS A 141 -6.06 -18.70 -7.73
CA LYS A 141 -6.93 -18.00 -8.63
C LYS A 141 -8.32 -18.19 -8.04
N PHE A 142 -8.83 -17.17 -7.36
CA PHE A 142 -10.26 -17.08 -7.07
C PHE A 142 -11.02 -17.00 -8.40
N GLN A 143 -11.07 -18.14 -9.10
CA GLN A 143 -11.96 -18.36 -10.24
C GLN A 143 -13.33 -18.78 -9.71
N ASN A 144 -14.03 -17.88 -9.06
CA ASN A 144 -15.47 -17.98 -8.98
C ASN A 144 -16.03 -17.29 -10.21
N LYS A 145 -16.43 -18.12 -11.17
CA LYS A 145 -16.94 -17.73 -12.52
C LYS A 145 -18.27 -16.99 -12.53
N GLU A 146 -18.89 -16.64 -11.40
CA GLU A 146 -20.27 -16.10 -11.42
C GLU A 146 -20.46 -14.68 -10.85
N GLN A 147 -19.47 -14.11 -10.18
CA GLN A 147 -19.52 -12.69 -9.82
C GLN A 147 -18.14 -12.07 -9.98
N SER A 148 -17.97 -11.23 -11.00
CA SER A 148 -16.76 -10.43 -11.14
C SER A 148 -16.71 -9.41 -10.00
N PHE A 149 -15.75 -9.53 -9.10
CA PHE A 149 -15.50 -8.54 -8.07
C PHE A 149 -14.05 -8.02 -8.20
N VAL A 150 -13.83 -6.81 -7.72
CA VAL A 150 -12.48 -6.23 -7.61
C VAL A 150 -12.21 -5.90 -6.16
N LEU A 151 -10.99 -6.21 -5.72
CA LEU A 151 -10.47 -5.80 -4.43
C LEU A 151 -9.85 -4.42 -4.56
N LEU A 152 -10.24 -3.51 -3.69
CA LEU A 152 -9.81 -2.12 -3.64
C LEU A 152 -9.23 -1.80 -2.27
N ARG A 153 -8.01 -1.26 -2.24
CA ARG A 153 -7.39 -0.74 -1.01
C ARG A 153 -7.54 0.77 -0.96
N ILE A 154 -8.25 1.30 0.04
CA ILE A 154 -8.37 2.74 0.26
C ILE A 154 -6.98 3.32 0.57
N VAL A 155 -6.56 4.35 -0.17
CA VAL A 155 -5.23 4.96 -0.07
C VAL A 155 -5.27 6.48 0.12
N SER A 156 -6.43 7.02 0.44
CA SER A 156 -6.61 8.44 0.75
C SER A 156 -7.56 8.65 1.91
N ASP A 157 -7.51 9.84 2.49
CA ASP A 157 -8.59 10.36 3.32
C ASP A 157 -9.83 10.65 2.47
N PRO A 158 -11.02 10.77 3.09
CA PRO A 158 -12.24 11.20 2.42
C PRO A 158 -12.12 12.65 1.94
N PHE A 159 -12.67 12.95 0.78
CA PHE A 159 -12.81 14.31 0.27
C PHE A 159 -14.21 14.55 -0.31
N LYS A 160 -14.67 15.80 -0.20
CA LYS A 160 -15.99 16.18 -0.65
C LYS A 160 -16.08 16.17 -2.18
N LEU A 161 -17.17 15.66 -2.68
CA LEU A 161 -17.57 15.67 -4.09
C LEU A 161 -18.88 16.47 -4.25
N PRO A 162 -19.21 16.92 -5.48
CA PRO A 162 -20.53 17.49 -5.77
C PRO A 162 -21.67 16.56 -5.37
N GLN A 163 -22.89 17.11 -5.22
CA GLN A 163 -24.10 16.39 -4.86
C GLN A 163 -24.03 15.67 -3.50
N ASN A 164 -23.35 16.28 -2.51
CA ASN A 164 -23.21 15.76 -1.15
C ASN A 164 -22.62 14.35 -1.07
N LYS A 165 -21.76 14.00 -2.03
CA LYS A 165 -21.02 12.73 -2.07
C LYS A 165 -19.63 12.87 -1.45
N ILE A 166 -19.07 11.75 -1.04
CA ILE A 166 -17.69 11.62 -0.58
C ILE A 166 -16.91 10.77 -1.58
N GLY A 167 -15.67 11.20 -1.87
CA GLY A 167 -14.72 10.48 -2.68
C GLY A 167 -13.58 9.90 -1.86
N PHE A 168 -13.03 8.76 -2.33
CA PHE A 168 -11.80 8.15 -1.86
C PHE A 168 -10.99 7.69 -3.06
N TYR A 169 -9.68 7.84 -3.00
CA TYR A 169 -8.82 7.10 -3.92
C TYR A 169 -8.55 5.70 -3.37
N ALA A 170 -8.62 4.72 -4.25
CA ALA A 170 -8.31 3.32 -3.93
C ALA A 170 -7.38 2.72 -4.99
N CYS A 171 -6.55 1.79 -4.56
CA CYS A 171 -5.65 1.04 -5.42
C CYS A 171 -6.28 -0.32 -5.77
N SER A 172 -6.23 -0.70 -7.04
CA SER A 172 -6.71 -1.98 -7.57
C SER A 172 -5.78 -2.51 -8.66
N GLU A 173 -6.05 -3.71 -9.16
CA GLU A 173 -5.36 -4.27 -10.34
C GLU A 173 -5.51 -3.41 -11.60
N HIS A 174 -6.58 -2.60 -11.69
CA HIS A 174 -6.81 -1.65 -12.78
C HIS A 174 -6.15 -0.28 -12.55
N GLY A 175 -5.39 -0.11 -11.48
CA GLY A 175 -4.69 1.12 -11.15
C GLY A 175 -5.36 1.91 -10.02
N LEU A 176 -5.11 3.23 -10.02
CA LEU A 176 -5.69 4.15 -9.03
C LEU A 176 -7.10 4.53 -9.45
N THR A 177 -8.05 4.27 -8.58
CA THR A 177 -9.49 4.35 -8.84
C THR A 177 -10.14 5.36 -7.90
N LEU A 178 -11.13 6.10 -8.38
CA LEU A 178 -11.98 6.98 -7.57
C LEU A 178 -13.24 6.23 -7.14
N ILE A 179 -13.42 6.09 -5.84
CA ILE A 179 -14.64 5.59 -5.22
C ILE A 179 -15.52 6.77 -4.85
N LYS A 180 -16.79 6.73 -5.23
CA LYS A 180 -17.81 7.72 -4.89
C LYS A 180 -18.89 7.04 -4.05
N THR A 181 -19.23 7.64 -2.91
CA THR A 181 -20.23 7.09 -2.00
C THR A 181 -21.00 8.20 -1.28
N THR A 182 -22.06 7.85 -0.56
CA THR A 182 -22.79 8.75 0.31
C THR A 182 -21.98 9.06 1.58
N PHE A 183 -22.33 10.15 2.27
CA PHE A 183 -21.67 10.54 3.52
C PHE A 183 -21.74 9.45 4.59
N GLU A 184 -22.90 8.80 4.73
CA GLU A 184 -23.10 7.77 5.76
C GLU A 184 -22.25 6.52 5.50
N LYS A 185 -22.23 6.01 4.27
CA LYS A 185 -21.37 4.87 3.91
C LYS A 185 -19.89 5.24 3.97
N GLY A 186 -19.55 6.49 3.64
CA GLY A 186 -18.17 6.98 3.70
C GLY A 186 -17.56 6.94 5.10
N LYS A 187 -18.36 7.01 6.17
CA LYS A 187 -17.87 6.89 7.56
C LYS A 187 -17.24 5.53 7.88
N MET A 188 -17.57 4.49 7.12
CA MET A 188 -17.00 3.15 7.31
C MET A 188 -15.65 2.98 6.63
N PHE A 189 -15.24 3.93 5.81
CA PHE A 189 -14.01 3.86 5.03
C PHE A 189 -12.92 4.75 5.62
N SER A 190 -11.78 4.17 5.85
CA SER A 190 -10.57 4.87 6.28
C SER A 190 -9.37 4.41 5.45
N SER A 191 -8.30 5.18 5.50
CA SER A 191 -7.03 4.83 4.87
C SER A 191 -6.58 3.42 5.30
N GLY A 192 -6.26 2.56 4.35
CA GLY A 192 -5.83 1.19 4.60
C GLY A 192 -6.93 0.13 4.59
N VAL A 193 -8.21 0.50 4.58
CA VAL A 193 -9.32 -0.47 4.49
C VAL A 193 -9.32 -1.18 3.14
N LEU A 194 -9.48 -2.51 3.15
CA LEU A 194 -9.70 -3.33 1.97
C LEU A 194 -11.20 -3.53 1.77
N ILE A 195 -11.68 -3.19 0.59
CA ILE A 195 -13.08 -3.39 0.23
C ILE A 195 -13.20 -4.31 -0.99
N LYS A 196 -14.29 -5.04 -1.04
CA LYS A 196 -14.66 -5.89 -2.17
C LYS A 196 -15.85 -5.23 -2.88
N VAL A 197 -15.69 -4.93 -4.16
CA VAL A 197 -16.74 -4.31 -4.98
C VAL A 197 -17.14 -5.28 -6.08
N CYS A 198 -18.44 -5.59 -6.15
CA CYS A 198 -18.99 -6.38 -7.23
C CYS A 198 -19.36 -5.45 -8.39
N PHE A 199 -19.05 -5.87 -9.63
CA PHE A 199 -19.47 -5.14 -10.82
C PHE A 199 -20.76 -5.70 -11.36
N THR A 200 -21.68 -4.80 -11.62
CA THR A 200 -22.86 -5.10 -12.45
C THR A 200 -22.63 -4.79 -13.93
N ASP A 201 -21.63 -3.95 -14.24
CA ASP A 201 -21.32 -3.58 -15.63
C ASP A 201 -19.84 -3.17 -15.82
N LEU A 202 -19.10 -3.94 -16.62
CA LEU A 202 -17.69 -3.70 -17.00
C LEU A 202 -17.51 -2.73 -18.18
N LYS A 203 -18.56 -2.00 -18.62
CA LYS A 203 -18.53 -1.21 -19.86
C LYS A 203 -17.90 0.17 -19.75
N THR A 204 -17.52 0.63 -18.58
CA THR A 204 -16.89 1.95 -18.42
C THR A 204 -15.38 1.84 -18.49
N LYS A 205 -14.77 2.46 -19.51
CA LYS A 205 -13.31 2.55 -19.72
C LYS A 205 -12.55 3.37 -18.66
N THR A 206 -13.24 3.97 -17.70
CA THR A 206 -12.66 4.71 -16.59
C THR A 206 -13.08 4.04 -15.29
N PRO A 207 -12.16 3.70 -14.40
CA PRO A 207 -12.48 2.99 -13.16
C PRO A 207 -13.04 3.94 -12.08
N ASP A 208 -14.11 4.63 -12.39
CA ASP A 208 -14.89 5.39 -11.42
C ASP A 208 -15.96 4.44 -10.85
N PHE A 209 -15.75 4.00 -9.61
CA PHE A 209 -16.73 3.13 -8.95
C PHE A 209 -17.70 3.96 -8.11
N GLN A 210 -18.98 3.80 -8.39
CA GLN A 210 -20.02 4.25 -7.50
C GLN A 210 -20.48 3.06 -6.68
N ILE A 211 -20.35 3.16 -5.35
CA ILE A 211 -20.90 2.16 -4.43
C ILE A 211 -22.37 2.51 -4.26
N ASP A 212 -23.24 1.72 -4.85
CA ASP A 212 -24.69 1.88 -4.75
C ASP A 212 -25.21 1.49 -3.35
N GLU A 213 -26.40 2.00 -3.00
CA GLU A 213 -27.02 1.78 -1.69
C GLU A 213 -27.35 0.31 -1.39
N LYS A 214 -27.27 -0.56 -2.40
CA LYS A 214 -27.60 -2.00 -2.29
C LYS A 214 -26.37 -2.93 -2.14
N SER A 215 -25.16 -2.38 -2.05
CA SER A 215 -23.93 -3.19 -1.94
C SER A 215 -23.50 -3.37 -0.49
#